data_169e91940155f35c5615c0af428aeb0c
#
_entry.id   169e91940155f35c5615c0af428aeb0c
#
_cell.length_a   1.000
_cell.length_b   1.000
_cell.length_c   1.000
_cell.angle_alpha   90.00
_cell.angle_beta   90.00
_cell.angle_gamma   90.00
#
_symmetry.space_group_name_H-M   'P 1'
#
loop_
_entity.id
_entity.type
_entity.pdbx_description
1 polymer ?
#
loop_
_entity_poly.entity_id
_entity_poly.type
_entity_poly.pdbx_seq_one_letter_code
_entity_poly.pdbx_strand_id
1 'polypeptide(L)'
;MVKMSLARGVPALLGLVLWVGSPAWAQDISARLMACAACHGADGNSRLPNIPSLAGQPKVFVENQLVIIREGLREIPAMKGLLDGVSDAEITAMAVHFAKLPARSVPPPGDPELLAQGKVLAEGMRCGICHLPDYRGREQMPRLAGQREDYLLYSMQQFKNNQAIGRDTIMAASLYGVSDADIKSLAHFLARVAP
;
A
#
# COMPACT_ATOMS: atom_id res chain seq x y z
N MET A 1 -26.18 -17.52 -84.86
CA MET A 1 -24.93 -17.96 -84.17
C MET A 1 -24.64 -16.96 -83.11
N VAL A 2 -24.98 -17.27 -81.84
CA VAL A 2 -24.72 -16.42 -80.70
C VAL A 2 -23.57 -17.03 -79.95
N LYS A 3 -22.46 -16.28 -79.77
CA LYS A 3 -21.28 -16.70 -78.98
C LYS A 3 -21.53 -16.32 -77.53
N MET A 4 -21.72 -17.31 -76.68
CA MET A 4 -21.71 -17.15 -75.23
C MET A 4 -20.26 -17.01 -74.71
N SER A 5 -19.91 -15.89 -74.13
CA SER A 5 -18.65 -15.62 -73.49
C SER A 5 -18.77 -16.03 -71.98
N LEU A 6 -17.96 -17.02 -71.62
CA LEU A 6 -17.84 -17.48 -70.23
C LEU A 6 -16.93 -16.50 -69.42
N ALA A 7 -17.50 -15.75 -68.52
CA ALA A 7 -16.74 -14.96 -67.52
C ALA A 7 -16.18 -15.89 -66.45
N ARG A 8 -14.86 -15.97 -66.36
CA ARG A 8 -14.15 -16.68 -65.27
C ARG A 8 -14.17 -15.81 -64.03
N GLY A 9 -14.92 -16.23 -63.00
CA GLY A 9 -14.88 -15.63 -61.69
C GLY A 9 -13.57 -15.92 -60.97
N VAL A 10 -12.89 -14.88 -60.50
CA VAL A 10 -11.70 -14.96 -59.62
C VAL A 10 -12.20 -15.14 -58.18
N PRO A 11 -11.76 -16.16 -57.43
CA PRO A 11 -12.13 -16.28 -56.03
C PRO A 11 -11.39 -15.22 -55.20
N ALA A 12 -12.13 -14.38 -54.52
CA ALA A 12 -11.59 -13.46 -53.50
C ALA A 12 -11.18 -14.26 -52.26
N LEU A 13 -9.88 -14.39 -52.03
CA LEU A 13 -9.30 -14.91 -50.82
C LEU A 13 -9.50 -13.86 -49.74
N LEU A 14 -10.51 -14.03 -48.84
CA LEU A 14 -10.60 -13.31 -47.59
C LEU A 14 -9.46 -13.74 -46.67
N GLY A 15 -8.41 -12.93 -46.60
CA GLY A 15 -7.33 -13.07 -45.65
C GLY A 15 -7.86 -12.81 -44.24
N LEU A 16 -7.99 -13.86 -43.43
CA LEU A 16 -8.27 -13.76 -41.97
C LEU A 16 -7.04 -13.17 -41.30
N VAL A 17 -7.05 -11.87 -40.99
CA VAL A 17 -6.01 -11.22 -40.19
C VAL A 17 -6.23 -11.65 -38.72
N LEU A 18 -5.49 -12.68 -38.30
CA LEU A 18 -5.39 -13.04 -36.90
C LEU A 18 -4.66 -11.91 -36.16
N TRP A 19 -5.42 -11.11 -35.41
CA TRP A 19 -4.85 -10.20 -34.44
C TRP A 19 -4.21 -11.04 -33.32
N VAL A 20 -2.92 -11.26 -33.42
CA VAL A 20 -2.11 -11.81 -32.33
C VAL A 20 -1.97 -10.67 -31.33
N GLY A 21 -2.87 -10.61 -30.37
CA GLY A 21 -2.74 -9.69 -29.23
C GLY A 21 -1.38 -9.96 -28.58
N SER A 22 -0.49 -8.96 -28.61
CA SER A 22 0.79 -9.06 -27.90
C SER A 22 0.52 -9.41 -26.45
N PRO A 23 1.16 -10.44 -25.85
CA PRO A 23 1.03 -10.70 -24.43
C PRO A 23 1.44 -9.41 -23.71
N ALA A 24 0.56 -8.92 -22.82
CA ALA A 24 0.92 -7.86 -21.90
C ALA A 24 2.10 -8.39 -21.09
N TRP A 25 3.30 -7.95 -21.40
CA TRP A 25 4.51 -8.29 -20.67
C TRP A 25 4.29 -7.85 -19.24
N ALA A 26 4.15 -8.81 -18.32
CA ALA A 26 4.19 -8.52 -16.90
C ALA A 26 5.52 -7.81 -16.65
N GLN A 27 5.45 -6.55 -16.26
CA GLN A 27 6.64 -5.73 -16.06
C GLN A 27 7.49 -6.38 -14.98
N ASP A 28 8.74 -6.71 -15.27
CA ASP A 28 9.63 -7.31 -14.29
C ASP A 28 10.03 -6.27 -13.25
N ILE A 29 9.39 -6.35 -12.08
CA ILE A 29 9.64 -5.48 -10.95
C ILE A 29 10.63 -6.08 -9.94
N SER A 30 11.27 -7.20 -10.27
CA SER A 30 12.13 -7.95 -9.32
C SER A 30 13.23 -7.07 -8.72
N ALA A 31 13.91 -6.27 -9.55
CA ALA A 31 14.96 -5.36 -9.08
C ALA A 31 14.41 -4.28 -8.13
N ARG A 32 13.20 -3.76 -8.43
CA ARG A 32 12.51 -2.79 -7.55
C ARG A 32 12.15 -3.42 -6.21
N LEU A 33 11.58 -4.64 -6.24
CA LEU A 33 11.21 -5.37 -5.02
C LEU A 33 12.42 -5.69 -4.16
N MET A 34 13.57 -6.05 -4.74
CA MET A 34 14.81 -6.25 -3.98
C MET A 34 15.27 -4.98 -3.27
N ALA A 35 15.19 -3.82 -3.93
CA ALA A 35 15.50 -2.53 -3.30
C ALA A 35 14.56 -2.22 -2.13
N CYS A 36 13.26 -2.47 -2.29
CA CYS A 36 12.27 -2.30 -1.20
C CYS A 36 12.56 -3.27 -0.03
N ALA A 37 12.89 -4.52 -0.35
CA ALA A 37 13.12 -5.59 0.63
C ALA A 37 14.28 -5.28 1.59
N ALA A 38 15.28 -4.51 1.16
CA ALA A 38 16.42 -4.13 1.98
C ALA A 38 15.99 -3.44 3.30
N CYS A 39 14.89 -2.68 3.27
CA CYS A 39 14.38 -1.97 4.44
C CYS A 39 13.05 -2.56 4.94
N HIS A 40 12.15 -2.91 4.03
CA HIS A 40 10.81 -3.38 4.38
C HIS A 40 10.72 -4.88 4.64
N GLY A 41 11.82 -5.64 4.49
CA GLY A 41 11.86 -7.08 4.62
C GLY A 41 11.50 -7.80 3.31
N ALA A 42 12.14 -8.95 3.06
CA ALA A 42 11.91 -9.75 1.85
C ALA A 42 10.46 -10.28 1.74
N ASP A 43 9.79 -10.44 2.88
CA ASP A 43 8.39 -10.83 2.99
C ASP A 43 7.46 -9.61 3.23
N GLY A 44 7.97 -8.39 3.09
CA GLY A 44 7.23 -7.15 3.34
C GLY A 44 6.95 -6.85 4.81
N ASN A 45 7.49 -7.66 5.76
CA ASN A 45 7.36 -7.45 7.19
C ASN A 45 8.69 -6.89 7.74
N SER A 46 8.73 -5.58 7.97
CA SER A 46 9.95 -4.88 8.38
C SER A 46 10.42 -5.29 9.77
N ARG A 47 11.74 -5.44 9.91
CA ARG A 47 12.42 -5.64 11.20
C ARG A 47 13.24 -4.42 11.62
N LEU A 48 13.34 -3.42 10.76
CA LEU A 48 14.10 -2.21 11.04
C LEU A 48 13.26 -1.17 11.78
N PRO A 49 13.84 -0.48 12.78
CA PRO A 49 13.14 0.58 13.51
C PRO A 49 12.60 1.66 12.58
N ASN A 50 11.39 2.13 12.87
CA ASN A 50 10.68 3.19 12.13
C ASN A 50 10.42 2.92 10.64
N ILE A 51 10.71 1.72 10.14
CA ILE A 51 10.38 1.32 8.78
C ILE A 51 9.08 0.50 8.80
N PRO A 52 8.03 0.89 8.07
CA PRO A 52 6.75 0.18 8.11
C PRO A 52 6.80 -1.18 7.44
N SER A 53 5.98 -2.10 7.93
CA SER A 53 5.63 -3.31 7.20
C SER A 53 4.66 -2.99 6.06
N LEU A 54 4.95 -3.49 4.86
CA LEU A 54 4.15 -3.29 3.65
C LEU A 54 3.24 -4.49 3.35
N ALA A 55 3.58 -5.69 3.87
CA ALA A 55 2.79 -6.91 3.70
C ALA A 55 1.34 -6.69 4.16
N GLY A 56 0.37 -7.11 3.32
CA GLY A 56 -1.05 -7.00 3.62
C GLY A 56 -1.59 -5.56 3.71
N GLN A 57 -0.83 -4.57 3.26
CA GLN A 57 -1.39 -3.21 3.11
C GLN A 57 -2.35 -3.19 1.91
N PRO A 58 -3.49 -2.45 2.01
CA PRO A 58 -4.40 -2.31 0.89
C PRO A 58 -3.70 -1.78 -0.36
N LYS A 59 -3.99 -2.39 -1.52
CA LYS A 59 -3.37 -2.04 -2.80
C LYS A 59 -3.43 -0.54 -3.09
N VAL A 60 -4.62 0.05 -2.99
CA VAL A 60 -4.84 1.48 -3.30
C VAL A 60 -4.05 2.37 -2.35
N PHE A 61 -3.96 1.99 -1.06
CA PHE A 61 -3.12 2.72 -0.10
C PHE A 61 -1.65 2.71 -0.53
N VAL A 62 -1.10 1.54 -0.90
CA VAL A 62 0.30 1.44 -1.33
C VAL A 62 0.54 2.23 -2.62
N GLU A 63 -0.35 2.12 -3.62
CA GLU A 63 -0.28 2.91 -4.85
C GLU A 63 -0.20 4.40 -4.56
N ASN A 64 -1.13 4.91 -3.76
CA ASN A 64 -1.17 6.32 -3.40
C ASN A 64 0.12 6.77 -2.70
N GLN A 65 0.62 5.96 -1.75
CA GLN A 65 1.86 6.31 -1.05
C GLN A 65 3.06 6.35 -2.00
N LEU A 66 3.19 5.38 -2.90
CA LEU A 66 4.29 5.34 -3.87
C LEU A 66 4.21 6.52 -4.85
N VAL A 67 3.00 6.87 -5.34
CA VAL A 67 2.79 8.03 -6.20
C VAL A 67 3.20 9.33 -5.50
N ILE A 68 2.68 9.62 -4.31
CA ILE A 68 2.98 10.88 -3.63
C ILE A 68 4.46 11.00 -3.21
N ILE A 69 5.16 9.88 -3.01
CA ILE A 69 6.61 9.88 -2.77
C ILE A 69 7.37 10.13 -4.07
N ARG A 70 7.00 9.47 -5.18
CA ARG A 70 7.61 9.68 -6.50
C ARG A 70 7.49 11.13 -6.96
N GLU A 71 6.31 11.73 -6.78
CA GLU A 71 6.03 13.12 -7.16
C GLU A 71 6.60 14.15 -6.15
N GLY A 72 7.32 13.73 -5.13
CA GLY A 72 7.91 14.64 -4.13
C GLY A 72 6.88 15.32 -3.21
N LEU A 73 5.61 14.91 -3.24
CA LEU A 73 4.55 15.43 -2.37
C LEU A 73 4.70 14.94 -0.92
N ARG A 74 5.36 13.80 -0.75
CA ARG A 74 5.74 13.24 0.54
C ARG A 74 7.23 12.93 0.52
N GLU A 75 7.98 13.66 1.32
CA GLU A 75 9.42 13.44 1.43
C GLU A 75 9.76 12.41 2.51
N ILE A 76 10.49 11.38 2.12
CA ILE A 76 11.07 10.38 3.00
C ILE A 76 12.55 10.27 2.64
N PRO A 77 13.46 10.85 3.43
CA PRO A 77 14.89 10.90 3.07
C PRO A 77 15.49 9.54 2.73
N ALA A 78 15.11 8.49 3.47
CA ALA A 78 15.58 7.12 3.21
C ALA A 78 15.06 6.51 1.90
N MET A 79 14.03 7.08 1.29
CA MET A 79 13.46 6.61 0.02
C MET A 79 13.79 7.53 -1.17
N LYS A 80 14.57 8.59 -0.93
CA LYS A 80 14.94 9.55 -1.97
C LYS A 80 15.63 8.85 -3.15
N GLY A 81 15.14 9.09 -4.36
CA GLY A 81 15.66 8.51 -5.59
C GLY A 81 15.22 7.06 -5.88
N LEU A 82 14.66 6.33 -4.92
CA LEU A 82 14.27 4.92 -5.14
C LEU A 82 13.10 4.75 -6.11
N LEU A 83 12.30 5.80 -6.27
CA LEU A 83 11.14 5.79 -7.17
C LEU A 83 11.36 6.63 -8.45
N ASP A 84 12.57 7.14 -8.69
CA ASP A 84 12.88 7.89 -9.89
C ASP A 84 12.69 7.01 -11.13
N GLY A 85 11.96 7.53 -12.12
CA GLY A 85 11.66 6.84 -13.36
C GLY A 85 10.76 5.60 -13.22
N VAL A 86 10.15 5.38 -12.06
CA VAL A 86 9.18 4.28 -11.87
C VAL A 86 7.86 4.66 -12.55
N SER A 87 7.38 3.80 -13.45
CA SER A 87 6.11 3.96 -14.17
C SER A 87 4.90 3.65 -13.28
N ASP A 88 3.71 4.14 -13.66
CA ASP A 88 2.46 3.81 -12.97
C ASP A 88 2.17 2.31 -12.99
N ALA A 89 2.53 1.62 -14.08
CA ALA A 89 2.38 0.16 -14.18
C ALA A 89 3.27 -0.58 -13.16
N GLU A 90 4.52 -0.12 -12.96
CA GLU A 90 5.40 -0.68 -11.92
C GLU A 90 4.87 -0.38 -10.51
N ILE A 91 4.37 0.83 -10.26
CA ILE A 91 3.72 1.19 -8.97
C ILE A 91 2.55 0.24 -8.69
N THR A 92 1.67 0.05 -9.66
CA THR A 92 0.53 -0.87 -9.53
C THR A 92 0.99 -2.30 -9.26
N ALA A 93 2.01 -2.78 -9.98
CA ALA A 93 2.54 -4.13 -9.81
C ALA A 93 3.17 -4.31 -8.41
N MET A 94 3.94 -3.35 -7.92
CA MET A 94 4.50 -3.35 -6.57
C MET A 94 3.40 -3.32 -5.50
N ALA A 95 2.37 -2.51 -5.67
CA ALA A 95 1.24 -2.43 -4.73
C ALA A 95 0.47 -3.76 -4.67
N VAL A 96 0.22 -4.39 -5.81
CA VAL A 96 -0.39 -5.74 -5.89
C VAL A 96 0.49 -6.77 -5.17
N HIS A 97 1.81 -6.71 -5.37
CA HIS A 97 2.75 -7.61 -4.70
C HIS A 97 2.62 -7.51 -3.18
N PHE A 98 2.78 -6.31 -2.60
CA PHE A 98 2.74 -6.12 -1.16
C PHE A 98 1.36 -6.42 -0.55
N ALA A 99 0.27 -6.12 -1.25
CA ALA A 99 -1.08 -6.42 -0.78
C ALA A 99 -1.35 -7.93 -0.64
N LYS A 100 -0.68 -8.77 -1.44
CA LYS A 100 -0.82 -10.23 -1.39
C LYS A 100 0.08 -10.91 -0.36
N LEU A 101 1.10 -10.22 0.14
CA LEU A 101 2.00 -10.81 1.15
C LEU A 101 1.27 -10.96 2.49
N PRO A 102 1.50 -12.07 3.21
CA PRO A 102 0.90 -12.27 4.52
C PRO A 102 1.49 -11.27 5.52
N ALA A 103 0.63 -10.45 6.10
CA ALA A 103 1.01 -9.60 7.20
C ALA A 103 1.32 -10.45 8.43
N ARG A 104 2.43 -10.18 9.08
CA ARG A 104 2.88 -10.86 10.30
C ARG A 104 3.27 -9.83 11.34
N SER A 105 2.91 -10.07 12.58
CA SER A 105 3.39 -9.31 13.71
C SER A 105 3.83 -10.28 14.79
N VAL A 106 5.01 -10.06 15.33
CA VAL A 106 5.52 -10.78 16.50
C VAL A 106 6.05 -9.72 17.46
N PRO A 107 5.17 -8.87 18.01
CA PRO A 107 5.61 -7.89 19.00
C PRO A 107 6.00 -8.62 20.29
N PRO A 108 6.88 -8.03 21.10
CA PRO A 108 7.13 -8.51 22.46
C PRO A 108 5.81 -8.46 23.27
N PRO A 109 5.75 -9.17 24.41
CA PRO A 109 4.61 -9.08 25.32
C PRO A 109 4.24 -7.63 25.58
N GLY A 110 2.94 -7.33 25.56
CA GLY A 110 2.44 -5.97 25.76
C GLY A 110 2.33 -5.62 27.23
N ASP A 111 2.44 -4.32 27.52
CA ASP A 111 2.05 -3.74 28.80
C ASP A 111 0.52 -3.79 28.90
N PRO A 112 -0.07 -4.46 29.92
CA PRO A 112 -1.51 -4.62 30.04
C PRO A 112 -2.27 -3.29 30.17
N GLU A 113 -1.67 -2.30 30.82
CA GLU A 113 -2.30 -0.98 31.02
C GLU A 113 -2.36 -0.22 29.69
N LEU A 114 -1.24 -0.17 28.93
CA LEU A 114 -1.21 0.46 27.62
C LEU A 114 -2.14 -0.25 26.61
N LEU A 115 -2.26 -1.59 26.70
CA LEU A 115 -3.18 -2.34 25.86
C LEU A 115 -4.64 -1.98 26.14
N ALA A 116 -5.03 -1.96 27.43
CA ALA A 116 -6.39 -1.64 27.84
C ALA A 116 -6.75 -0.19 27.47
N GLN A 117 -5.88 0.77 27.78
CA GLN A 117 -6.07 2.17 27.44
C GLN A 117 -6.13 2.38 25.92
N GLY A 118 -5.19 1.79 25.16
CA GLY A 118 -5.14 1.92 23.70
C GLY A 118 -6.41 1.37 23.04
N LYS A 119 -6.95 0.26 23.54
CA LYS A 119 -8.22 -0.30 23.06
C LYS A 119 -9.38 0.67 23.30
N VAL A 120 -9.54 1.18 24.53
CA VAL A 120 -10.59 2.14 24.88
C VAL A 120 -10.49 3.41 24.01
N LEU A 121 -9.28 3.93 23.81
CA LEU A 121 -9.03 5.08 22.93
C LEU A 121 -9.40 4.80 21.48
N ALA A 122 -8.98 3.67 20.91
CA ALA A 122 -9.26 3.32 19.53
C ALA A 122 -10.76 3.13 19.27
N GLU A 123 -11.50 2.57 20.23
CA GLU A 123 -12.96 2.45 20.19
C GLU A 123 -13.64 3.81 20.34
N GLY A 124 -13.25 4.60 21.34
CA GLY A 124 -13.82 5.92 21.64
C GLY A 124 -13.60 6.94 20.52
N MET A 125 -12.43 6.92 19.91
CA MET A 125 -12.08 7.76 18.75
C MET A 125 -12.61 7.18 17.44
N ARG A 126 -13.26 6.02 17.47
CA ARG A 126 -13.92 5.38 16.33
C ARG A 126 -12.97 5.06 15.15
N CYS A 127 -11.72 4.73 15.43
CA CYS A 127 -10.70 4.43 14.41
C CYS A 127 -11.15 3.33 13.45
N GLY A 128 -11.90 2.35 13.95
CA GLY A 128 -12.45 1.23 13.17
C GLY A 128 -13.50 1.61 12.12
N ILE A 129 -14.04 2.84 12.11
CA ILE A 129 -14.97 3.26 11.05
C ILE A 129 -14.26 3.34 9.69
N CYS A 130 -13.05 3.90 9.68
CA CYS A 130 -12.25 4.01 8.46
C CYS A 130 -11.30 2.81 8.30
N HIS A 131 -10.60 2.42 9.37
CA HIS A 131 -9.60 1.36 9.32
C HIS A 131 -10.18 -0.05 9.46
N LEU A 132 -11.51 -0.22 9.49
CA LEU A 132 -12.30 -1.41 9.77
C LEU A 132 -12.23 -1.83 11.27
N PRO A 133 -13.24 -2.59 11.77
CA PRO A 133 -13.26 -3.01 13.18
C PRO A 133 -12.08 -3.89 13.59
N ASP A 134 -11.47 -4.59 12.64
CA ASP A 134 -10.27 -5.42 12.82
C ASP A 134 -8.97 -4.68 12.47
N TYR A 135 -9.06 -3.38 12.15
CA TYR A 135 -7.94 -2.50 11.77
C TYR A 135 -7.10 -2.98 10.57
N ARG A 136 -7.68 -3.82 9.69
CA ARG A 136 -7.00 -4.31 8.47
C ARG A 136 -6.94 -3.28 7.36
N GLY A 137 -7.72 -2.21 7.47
CA GLY A 137 -7.81 -1.18 6.46
C GLY A 137 -8.53 -1.62 5.19
N ARG A 138 -8.76 -0.66 4.31
CA ARG A 138 -9.37 -0.89 2.99
C ARG A 138 -9.06 0.29 2.07
N GLU A 139 -9.01 0.05 0.79
CA GLU A 139 -8.80 1.11 -0.21
C GLU A 139 -7.63 2.04 0.18
N GLN A 140 -7.90 3.29 0.48
CA GLN A 140 -6.91 4.30 0.89
C GLN A 140 -6.57 4.27 2.39
N MET A 141 -7.36 3.56 3.20
CA MET A 141 -7.15 3.45 4.64
C MET A 141 -6.17 2.31 4.93
N PRO A 142 -5.01 2.60 5.53
CA PRO A 142 -4.01 1.57 5.78
C PRO A 142 -4.44 0.55 6.82
N ARG A 143 -3.84 -0.64 6.74
CA ARG A 143 -3.82 -1.61 7.82
C ARG A 143 -2.99 -1.06 8.98
N LEU A 144 -3.59 -1.02 10.16
CA LEU A 144 -2.94 -0.67 11.43
C LEU A 144 -2.63 -1.94 12.25
N ALA A 145 -3.49 -2.95 12.17
CA ALA A 145 -3.34 -4.22 12.88
C ALA A 145 -1.96 -4.85 12.61
N GLY A 146 -1.22 -5.13 13.67
CA GLY A 146 0.10 -5.73 13.59
C GLY A 146 1.16 -4.89 12.84
N GLN A 147 0.94 -3.60 12.65
CA GLN A 147 1.98 -2.71 12.16
C GLN A 147 3.00 -2.46 13.28
N ARG A 148 4.23 -2.13 12.93
CA ARG A 148 5.29 -1.81 13.89
C ARG A 148 4.87 -0.68 14.83
N GLU A 149 5.06 -0.90 16.13
CA GLU A 149 4.68 0.06 17.18
C GLU A 149 5.41 1.40 17.02
N ASP A 150 6.72 1.35 16.79
CA ASP A 150 7.56 2.53 16.60
C ASP A 150 7.13 3.36 15.38
N TYR A 151 6.78 2.67 14.28
CA TYR A 151 6.26 3.36 13.09
C TYR A 151 4.85 3.94 13.30
N LEU A 152 3.97 3.23 14.01
CA LEU A 152 2.64 3.76 14.36
C LEU A 152 2.78 5.01 15.24
N LEU A 153 3.61 4.95 16.25
CA LEU A 153 3.89 6.09 17.14
C LEU A 153 4.40 7.29 16.33
N TYR A 154 5.47 7.09 15.55
CA TYR A 154 6.04 8.13 14.69
C TYR A 154 4.97 8.71 13.74
N SER A 155 4.25 7.86 13.04
CA SER A 155 3.27 8.29 12.03
C SER A 155 2.11 9.09 12.64
N MET A 156 1.58 8.65 13.79
CA MET A 156 0.52 9.38 14.50
C MET A 156 1.01 10.72 15.04
N GLN A 157 2.23 10.80 15.54
CA GLN A 157 2.84 12.07 15.95
C GLN A 157 2.98 13.05 14.77
N GLN A 158 3.38 12.56 13.58
CA GLN A 158 3.44 13.41 12.39
C GLN A 158 2.05 13.99 12.04
N PHE A 159 0.98 13.18 12.11
CA PHE A 159 -0.38 13.67 11.89
C PHE A 159 -0.83 14.66 12.95
N LYS A 160 -0.65 14.33 14.24
CA LYS A 160 -0.99 15.19 15.36
C LYS A 160 -0.35 16.58 15.25
N ASN A 161 0.92 16.63 14.87
CA ASN A 161 1.72 17.84 14.78
C ASN A 161 1.60 18.55 13.43
N ASN A 162 0.66 18.13 12.57
CA ASN A 162 0.47 18.66 11.22
C ASN A 162 1.74 18.60 10.34
N GLN A 163 2.58 17.60 10.58
CA GLN A 163 3.84 17.36 9.85
C GLN A 163 3.70 16.25 8.80
N ALA A 164 2.51 15.65 8.67
CA ALA A 164 2.22 14.57 7.73
C ALA A 164 1.96 15.12 6.31
N ILE A 165 2.88 15.91 5.77
CA ILE A 165 2.76 16.58 4.48
C ILE A 165 2.50 15.58 3.36
N GLY A 166 1.58 15.91 2.45
CA GLY A 166 1.19 15.06 1.33
C GLY A 166 0.30 13.86 1.72
N ARG A 167 -0.06 13.71 3.00
CA ARG A 167 -0.94 12.65 3.50
C ARG A 167 -2.32 13.18 3.87
N ASP A 168 -3.24 12.27 4.21
CA ASP A 168 -4.64 12.57 4.46
C ASP A 168 -4.84 13.52 5.67
N THR A 169 -5.53 14.63 5.43
CA THR A 169 -5.83 15.66 6.46
C THR A 169 -6.88 15.19 7.47
N ILE A 170 -7.72 14.21 7.13
CA ILE A 170 -8.72 13.63 8.05
C ILE A 170 -8.00 12.98 9.23
N MET A 171 -6.87 12.30 8.99
CA MET A 171 -6.06 11.73 10.06
C MET A 171 -5.45 12.80 10.98
N ALA A 172 -5.02 13.93 10.43
CA ALA A 172 -4.52 15.04 11.24
C ALA A 172 -5.64 15.61 12.14
N ALA A 173 -6.83 15.79 11.59
CA ALA A 173 -8.00 16.22 12.36
C ALA A 173 -8.40 15.21 13.45
N SER A 174 -8.35 13.92 13.14
CA SER A 174 -8.69 12.83 14.08
C SER A 174 -7.73 12.74 15.26
N LEU A 175 -6.47 13.17 15.11
CA LEU A 175 -5.45 13.13 16.15
C LEU A 175 -5.18 14.51 16.79
N TYR A 176 -5.92 15.54 16.37
CA TYR A 176 -5.81 16.85 16.96
C TYR A 176 -6.13 16.83 18.46
N GLY A 177 -5.26 17.37 19.29
CA GLY A 177 -5.43 17.44 20.74
C GLY A 177 -5.22 16.12 21.50
N VAL A 178 -4.94 15.00 20.82
CA VAL A 178 -4.64 13.72 21.49
C VAL A 178 -3.28 13.85 22.19
N SER A 179 -3.17 13.38 23.44
CA SER A 179 -1.92 13.43 24.20
C SER A 179 -0.87 12.47 23.64
N ASP A 180 0.43 12.73 23.89
CA ASP A 180 1.49 11.79 23.51
C ASP A 180 1.40 10.45 24.24
N ALA A 181 0.89 10.46 25.49
CA ALA A 181 0.62 9.26 26.24
C ALA A 181 -0.47 8.41 25.57
N ASP A 182 -1.56 9.05 25.10
CA ASP A 182 -2.64 8.36 24.39
C ASP A 182 -2.17 7.82 23.04
N ILE A 183 -1.37 8.58 22.29
CA ILE A 183 -0.76 8.10 21.04
C ILE A 183 0.12 6.89 21.29
N LYS A 184 0.90 6.87 22.38
CA LYS A 184 1.71 5.72 22.77
C LYS A 184 0.82 4.50 23.06
N SER A 185 -0.27 4.67 23.80
CA SER A 185 -1.21 3.58 24.12
C SER A 185 -1.91 3.06 22.85
N LEU A 186 -2.32 3.95 21.94
CA LEU A 186 -2.88 3.58 20.63
C LEU A 186 -1.88 2.76 19.80
N ALA A 187 -0.63 3.23 19.69
CA ALA A 187 0.40 2.52 18.94
C ALA A 187 0.68 1.13 19.51
N HIS A 188 0.76 1.06 20.86
CA HIS A 188 0.98 -0.17 21.60
C HIS A 188 -0.12 -1.21 21.36
N PHE A 189 -1.38 -0.78 21.43
CA PHE A 189 -2.54 -1.63 21.18
C PHE A 189 -2.58 -2.10 19.72
N LEU A 190 -2.57 -1.17 18.76
CA LEU A 190 -2.70 -1.48 17.33
C LEU A 190 -1.61 -2.41 16.80
N ALA A 191 -0.38 -2.27 17.31
CA ALA A 191 0.74 -3.16 16.96
C ALA A 191 0.51 -4.62 17.38
N ARG A 192 -0.39 -4.88 18.34
CA ARG A 192 -0.68 -6.20 18.90
C ARG A 192 -2.03 -6.77 18.50
N VAL A 193 -2.83 -6.01 17.75
CA VAL A 193 -3.99 -6.57 17.05
C VAL A 193 -3.47 -7.53 15.98
N ALA A 194 -4.08 -8.72 15.88
CA ALA A 194 -3.72 -9.70 14.86
C ALA A 194 -3.98 -9.12 13.45
N PRO A 195 -3.00 -9.14 12.56
CA PRO A 195 -3.14 -8.61 11.20
C PRO A 195 -3.99 -9.45 10.27
#